data_af01b814e79f9571111ca5ce81ba7d9a
#
_entry.id   af01b814e79f9571111ca5ce81ba7d9a
#
_cell.length_a   1.000
_cell.length_b   1.000
_cell.length_c   1.000
_cell.angle_alpha   90.00
_cell.angle_beta   90.00
_cell.angle_gamma   90.00
#
_symmetry.space_group_name_H-M   'P 1'
#
loop_
_entity.id
_entity.type
_entity.pdbx_description
1 polymer ?
#
loop_
_entity_poly.entity_id
_entity_poly.type
_entity_poly.pdbx_seq_one_letter_code
_entity_poly.pdbx_strand_id
1 'polypeptide(L)'
;MTMLKQHKKTLLITSALILLPIAVGLLLWDQLPATMNIHWNAAGEADGAAGKGFAIFFVPLFLLGMHWFCALITHLTNQGNDQNEKAMKIVLWMMPVICNMAMGAMYAASLGVEFDISRIIFIPMGILFMVIGNFMPKFRRNTTMGIKTKWALADDENWYATHRFAGKVWVMGGAAVLFLSFLPLKWGIPTLFIAIFALAFAPVIYSWRFAVKQKTEGKEVKPHQTPLGKWGWIFPAILIPVLAAVLFAGSITFDLGEDAMTVDATFWTPITLEYGDIESLELRQGSAPGHRDWGYGSARLLLGGFSSEELGTYTRYTYASSDSYILITAGRNTLVLADKDPSATQSLYEAILDKIN
;
A
#
# COMPACT_ATOMS: atom_id res chain seq x y z
N MET A 1 -18.60 -32.70 4.45
CA MET A 1 -17.15 -32.73 4.10
C MET A 1 -16.54 -31.40 4.51
N THR A 2 -15.40 -31.34 5.21
CA THR A 2 -14.85 -30.06 5.64
C THR A 2 -14.35 -29.24 4.43
N MET A 3 -14.53 -27.92 4.45
CA MET A 3 -14.12 -26.99 3.38
C MET A 3 -12.67 -27.21 2.92
N LEU A 4 -11.74 -27.43 3.85
CA LEU A 4 -10.33 -27.73 3.55
C LEU A 4 -10.17 -29.03 2.74
N LYS A 5 -10.95 -30.08 3.02
CA LYS A 5 -10.92 -31.32 2.24
C LYS A 5 -11.47 -31.11 0.83
N GLN A 6 -12.53 -30.32 0.69
CA GLN A 6 -13.16 -30.02 -0.61
C GLN A 6 -12.22 -29.23 -1.54
N HIS A 7 -11.42 -28.30 -0.99
CA HIS A 7 -10.50 -27.44 -1.75
C HIS A 7 -9.03 -27.87 -1.68
N LYS A 8 -8.72 -29.07 -1.17
CA LYS A 8 -7.35 -29.56 -0.94
C LYS A 8 -6.46 -29.40 -2.19
N LYS A 9 -6.93 -29.82 -3.36
CA LYS A 9 -6.15 -29.69 -4.61
C LYS A 9 -5.87 -28.23 -4.95
N THR A 10 -6.86 -27.35 -4.85
CA THR A 10 -6.68 -25.91 -5.08
C THR A 10 -5.68 -25.31 -4.09
N LEU A 11 -5.81 -25.61 -2.80
CA LEU A 11 -4.89 -25.15 -1.76
C LEU A 11 -3.44 -25.59 -2.02
N LEU A 12 -3.23 -26.83 -2.44
CA LEU A 12 -1.89 -27.32 -2.77
C LEU A 12 -1.30 -26.63 -4.01
N ILE A 13 -2.09 -26.47 -5.06
CA ILE A 13 -1.66 -25.79 -6.29
C ILE A 13 -1.34 -24.32 -5.98
N THR A 14 -2.23 -23.62 -5.29
CA THR A 14 -2.03 -22.21 -4.96
C THR A 14 -0.85 -21.99 -4.01
N SER A 15 -0.62 -22.91 -3.05
CA SER A 15 0.57 -22.88 -2.19
C SER A 15 1.85 -23.09 -2.99
N ALA A 16 1.88 -24.06 -3.92
CA ALA A 16 3.03 -24.28 -4.79
C ALA A 16 3.33 -23.05 -5.67
N LEU A 17 2.29 -22.39 -6.19
CA LEU A 17 2.44 -21.16 -6.98
C LEU A 17 2.92 -19.97 -6.14
N ILE A 18 2.56 -19.88 -4.86
CA ILE A 18 3.11 -18.85 -3.95
C ILE A 18 4.60 -19.10 -3.70
N LEU A 19 5.04 -20.36 -3.66
CA LEU A 19 6.45 -20.71 -3.46
C LEU A 19 7.28 -20.67 -4.75
N LEU A 20 6.65 -20.62 -5.93
CA LEU A 20 7.34 -20.58 -7.22
C LEU A 20 8.38 -19.45 -7.32
N PRO A 21 8.11 -18.21 -6.86
CA PRO A 21 9.11 -17.15 -6.89
C PRO A 21 10.39 -17.48 -6.12
N ILE A 22 10.33 -18.27 -5.05
CA ILE A 22 11.54 -18.72 -4.34
C ILE A 22 12.42 -19.56 -5.28
N ALA A 23 11.81 -20.52 -5.99
CA ALA A 23 12.56 -21.33 -6.95
C ALA A 23 13.18 -20.48 -8.07
N VAL A 24 12.43 -19.50 -8.60
CA VAL A 24 12.94 -18.54 -9.59
C VAL A 24 14.08 -17.71 -9.01
N GLY A 25 13.96 -17.19 -7.79
CA GLY A 25 15.00 -16.40 -7.13
C GLY A 25 16.27 -17.21 -6.86
N LEU A 26 16.15 -18.50 -6.53
CA LEU A 26 17.28 -19.40 -6.40
C LEU A 26 17.98 -19.67 -7.73
N LEU A 27 17.24 -19.81 -8.83
CA LEU A 27 17.81 -19.96 -10.17
C LEU A 27 18.52 -18.71 -10.66
N LEU A 28 18.04 -17.53 -10.24
CA LEU A 28 18.61 -16.22 -10.58
C LEU A 28 19.64 -15.73 -9.54
N TRP A 29 19.96 -16.54 -8.53
CA TRP A 29 20.71 -16.11 -7.35
C TRP A 29 22.01 -15.36 -7.67
N ASP A 30 22.80 -15.85 -8.60
CA ASP A 30 24.08 -15.25 -8.97
C ASP A 30 23.92 -14.00 -9.87
N GLN A 31 22.77 -13.84 -10.50
CA GLN A 31 22.45 -12.69 -11.34
C GLN A 31 21.82 -11.54 -10.54
N LEU A 32 21.23 -11.84 -9.38
CA LEU A 32 20.58 -10.85 -8.53
C LEU A 32 21.62 -10.13 -7.65
N PRO A 33 21.48 -8.81 -7.45
CA PRO A 33 22.35 -8.02 -6.60
C PRO A 33 22.25 -8.45 -5.13
N ALA A 34 23.23 -8.09 -4.30
CA ALA A 34 23.26 -8.41 -2.88
C ALA A 34 22.07 -7.78 -2.12
N THR A 35 21.61 -6.62 -2.56
CA THR A 35 20.42 -5.91 -2.07
C THR A 35 19.43 -5.73 -3.20
N MET A 36 18.13 -5.92 -2.92
CA MET A 36 17.05 -5.84 -3.89
C MET A 36 16.01 -4.81 -3.46
N ASN A 37 15.50 -4.03 -4.40
CA ASN A 37 14.42 -3.09 -4.15
C ASN A 37 13.13 -3.85 -3.81
N ILE A 38 12.53 -3.52 -2.65
CA ILE A 38 11.31 -4.15 -2.15
C ILE A 38 10.14 -3.17 -1.99
N HIS A 39 10.40 -1.87 -2.15
CA HIS A 39 9.41 -0.81 -2.02
C HIS A 39 9.68 0.31 -3.02
N TRP A 40 8.60 0.95 -3.50
CA TRP A 40 8.63 2.14 -4.36
C TRP A 40 7.72 3.22 -3.77
N ASN A 41 8.17 4.45 -3.80
CA ASN A 41 7.43 5.62 -3.35
C ASN A 41 6.31 6.03 -4.34
N ALA A 42 5.55 7.07 -3.98
CA ALA A 42 4.48 7.60 -4.82
C ALA A 42 4.96 8.25 -6.13
N ALA A 43 6.24 8.54 -6.29
CA ALA A 43 6.85 9.00 -7.54
C ALA A 43 7.26 7.83 -8.45
N GLY A 44 7.22 6.59 -7.95
CA GLY A 44 7.65 5.39 -8.67
C GLY A 44 9.13 5.09 -8.51
N GLU A 45 9.82 5.79 -7.62
CA GLU A 45 11.23 5.59 -7.33
C GLU A 45 11.40 4.52 -6.25
N ALA A 46 12.39 3.65 -6.39
CA ALA A 46 12.72 2.67 -5.36
C ALA A 46 13.28 3.38 -4.12
N ASP A 47 12.59 3.25 -2.99
CA ASP A 47 12.91 3.92 -1.73
C ASP A 47 13.02 2.96 -0.54
N GLY A 48 13.04 1.67 -0.79
CA GLY A 48 13.28 0.64 0.20
C GLY A 48 13.95 -0.58 -0.39
N ALA A 49 15.03 -1.04 0.23
CA ALA A 49 15.76 -2.22 -0.17
C ALA A 49 15.93 -3.21 0.99
N ALA A 50 16.19 -4.47 0.65
CA ALA A 50 16.51 -5.52 1.61
C ALA A 50 17.55 -6.45 1.04
N GLY A 51 18.27 -7.16 1.91
CA GLY A 51 19.20 -8.20 1.50
C GLY A 51 18.51 -9.25 0.64
N LYS A 52 19.21 -9.73 -0.39
CA LYS A 52 18.71 -10.70 -1.38
C LYS A 52 17.97 -11.89 -0.76
N GLY A 53 18.55 -12.51 0.27
CA GLY A 53 17.92 -13.63 0.96
C GLY A 53 16.57 -13.25 1.57
N PHE A 54 16.50 -12.12 2.29
CA PHE A 54 15.24 -11.64 2.85
C PHE A 54 14.19 -11.37 1.76
N ALA A 55 14.57 -10.67 0.70
CA ALA A 55 13.66 -10.32 -0.39
C ALA A 55 13.08 -11.56 -1.08
N ILE A 56 13.89 -12.60 -1.32
CA ILE A 56 13.46 -13.83 -2.00
C ILE A 56 12.55 -14.69 -1.13
N PHE A 57 12.85 -14.83 0.17
CA PHE A 57 12.14 -15.78 1.03
C PHE A 57 11.00 -15.16 1.82
N PHE A 58 11.17 -13.94 2.36
CA PHE A 58 10.20 -13.37 3.29
C PHE A 58 8.82 -13.16 2.67
N VAL A 59 8.75 -12.50 1.50
CA VAL A 59 7.46 -12.16 0.89
C VAL A 59 6.63 -13.40 0.53
N PRO A 60 7.18 -14.42 -0.18
CA PRO A 60 6.41 -15.63 -0.48
C PRO A 60 6.02 -16.42 0.77
N LEU A 61 6.90 -16.55 1.75
CA LEU A 61 6.59 -17.29 2.99
C LEU A 61 5.53 -16.57 3.83
N PHE A 62 5.61 -15.25 3.93
CA PHE A 62 4.60 -14.44 4.61
C PHE A 62 3.23 -14.57 3.93
N LEU A 63 3.19 -14.45 2.59
CA LEU A 63 1.94 -14.60 1.83
C LEU A 63 1.40 -16.02 1.88
N LEU A 64 2.26 -17.04 1.94
CA LEU A 64 1.83 -18.42 2.17
C LEU A 64 1.17 -18.58 3.56
N GLY A 65 1.78 -18.00 4.59
CA GLY A 65 1.20 -17.97 5.94
C GLY A 65 -0.17 -17.29 5.95
N MET A 66 -0.29 -16.11 5.31
CA MET A 66 -1.56 -15.40 5.17
C MET A 66 -2.59 -16.19 4.35
N HIS A 67 -2.17 -16.89 3.30
CA HIS A 67 -3.03 -17.73 2.48
C HIS A 67 -3.69 -18.87 3.33
N TRP A 68 -2.87 -19.58 4.09
CA TRP A 68 -3.38 -20.62 4.99
C TRP A 68 -4.18 -20.08 6.17
N PHE A 69 -3.79 -18.94 6.71
CA PHE A 69 -4.55 -18.25 7.76
C PHE A 69 -5.96 -17.87 7.26
N CYS A 70 -6.07 -17.26 6.07
CA CYS A 70 -7.37 -16.92 5.45
C CYS A 70 -8.21 -18.19 5.19
N ALA A 71 -7.59 -19.27 4.70
CA ALA A 71 -8.27 -20.54 4.48
C ALA A 71 -8.79 -21.15 5.80
N LEU A 72 -7.98 -21.09 6.87
CA LEU A 72 -8.35 -21.57 8.20
C LEU A 72 -9.50 -20.77 8.81
N ILE A 73 -9.39 -19.42 8.82
CA ILE A 73 -10.47 -18.56 9.34
C ILE A 73 -11.77 -18.81 8.58
N THR A 74 -11.69 -18.91 7.26
CA THR A 74 -12.88 -19.23 6.44
C THR A 74 -13.45 -20.58 6.79
N HIS A 75 -12.60 -21.59 7.06
CA HIS A 75 -13.05 -22.90 7.50
C HIS A 75 -13.74 -22.87 8.87
N LEU A 76 -13.16 -22.15 9.83
CA LEU A 76 -13.70 -22.05 11.20
C LEU A 76 -15.03 -21.26 11.26
N THR A 77 -15.19 -20.26 10.40
CA THR A 77 -16.40 -19.41 10.37
C THR A 77 -17.54 -19.99 9.54
N ASN A 78 -17.28 -20.99 8.68
CA ASN A 78 -18.25 -21.59 7.76
C ASN A 78 -18.85 -22.92 8.26
N GLN A 79 -19.12 -23.05 9.54
CA GLN A 79 -19.79 -24.26 10.05
C GLN A 79 -21.24 -24.31 9.56
N GLY A 80 -21.49 -25.08 8.48
CA GLY A 80 -22.82 -25.51 8.07
C GLY A 80 -23.48 -24.77 6.91
N ASN A 81 -22.86 -23.80 6.28
CA ASN A 81 -23.40 -23.15 5.06
C ASN A 81 -22.61 -23.56 3.81
N ASP A 82 -23.30 -24.10 2.80
CA ASP A 82 -22.75 -24.34 1.46
C ASP A 82 -22.32 -22.99 0.84
N GLN A 83 -21.07 -22.65 1.06
CA GLN A 83 -20.45 -21.49 0.43
C GLN A 83 -20.39 -21.70 -1.08
N ASN A 84 -20.57 -20.62 -1.82
CA ASN A 84 -20.38 -20.67 -3.25
C ASN A 84 -18.93 -21.14 -3.56
N GLU A 85 -18.79 -22.37 -4.02
CA GLU A 85 -17.52 -23.04 -4.32
C GLU A 85 -16.64 -22.21 -5.26
N LYS A 86 -17.28 -21.51 -6.22
CA LYS A 86 -16.59 -20.62 -7.17
C LYS A 86 -15.98 -19.40 -6.47
N ALA A 87 -16.70 -18.81 -5.51
CA ALA A 87 -16.20 -17.66 -4.76
C ALA A 87 -14.97 -18.03 -3.92
N MET A 88 -15.01 -19.20 -3.29
CA MET A 88 -13.86 -19.71 -2.53
C MET A 88 -12.63 -19.92 -3.42
N LYS A 89 -12.82 -20.52 -4.61
CA LYS A 89 -11.70 -20.69 -5.56
C LYS A 89 -11.07 -19.35 -5.93
N ILE A 90 -11.86 -18.29 -6.15
CA ILE A 90 -11.33 -16.96 -6.47
C ILE A 90 -10.45 -16.45 -5.31
N VAL A 91 -10.95 -16.53 -4.07
CA VAL A 91 -10.17 -16.08 -2.89
C VAL A 91 -8.85 -16.84 -2.78
N LEU A 92 -8.86 -18.14 -3.03
CA LEU A 92 -7.65 -18.95 -2.99
C LEU A 92 -6.64 -18.60 -4.09
N TRP A 93 -7.10 -18.14 -5.27
CA TRP A 93 -6.23 -17.73 -6.37
C TRP A 93 -5.69 -16.31 -6.24
N MET A 94 -6.26 -15.45 -5.37
CA MET A 94 -5.79 -14.07 -5.20
C MET A 94 -4.35 -14.00 -4.72
N MET A 95 -4.00 -14.75 -3.66
CA MET A 95 -2.67 -14.70 -3.06
C MET A 95 -1.54 -15.13 -4.01
N PRO A 96 -1.62 -16.25 -4.74
CA PRO A 96 -0.57 -16.60 -5.70
C PRO A 96 -0.43 -15.57 -6.84
N VAL A 97 -1.53 -14.99 -7.32
CA VAL A 97 -1.47 -13.95 -8.34
C VAL A 97 -0.72 -12.72 -7.82
N ILE A 98 -1.10 -12.21 -6.65
CA ILE A 98 -0.44 -11.06 -6.03
C ILE A 98 1.03 -11.37 -5.77
N CYS A 99 1.35 -12.55 -5.22
CA CYS A 99 2.73 -12.96 -4.93
C CYS A 99 3.61 -12.96 -6.18
N ASN A 100 3.17 -13.66 -7.23
CA ASN A 100 3.97 -13.78 -8.46
C ASN A 100 4.14 -12.44 -9.17
N MET A 101 3.16 -11.55 -9.10
CA MET A 101 3.28 -10.22 -9.67
C MET A 101 4.25 -9.34 -8.90
N ALA A 102 4.15 -9.30 -7.57
CA ALA A 102 5.05 -8.54 -6.74
C ALA A 102 6.50 -9.02 -6.87
N MET A 103 6.71 -10.34 -6.79
CA MET A 103 8.04 -10.93 -6.93
C MET A 103 8.60 -10.78 -8.34
N GLY A 104 7.75 -10.91 -9.37
CA GLY A 104 8.14 -10.68 -10.77
C GLY A 104 8.62 -9.24 -10.99
N ALA A 105 7.93 -8.26 -10.45
CA ALA A 105 8.34 -6.85 -10.50
C ALA A 105 9.68 -6.63 -9.77
N MET A 106 9.84 -7.22 -8.57
CA MET A 106 11.10 -7.13 -7.81
C MET A 106 12.28 -7.73 -8.57
N TYR A 107 12.12 -8.91 -9.17
CA TYR A 107 13.17 -9.54 -9.96
C TYR A 107 13.48 -8.75 -11.22
N ALA A 108 12.47 -8.28 -11.95
CA ALA A 108 12.66 -7.46 -13.14
C ALA A 108 13.45 -6.18 -12.83
N ALA A 109 13.06 -5.46 -11.76
CA ALA A 109 13.77 -4.28 -11.29
C ALA A 109 15.24 -4.60 -10.92
N SER A 110 15.45 -5.71 -10.20
CA SER A 110 16.80 -6.13 -9.76
C SER A 110 17.71 -6.57 -10.89
N LEU A 111 17.13 -6.99 -12.02
CA LEU A 111 17.85 -7.35 -13.24
C LEU A 111 17.99 -6.17 -14.22
N GLY A 112 17.66 -4.96 -13.80
CA GLY A 112 17.80 -3.74 -14.61
C GLY A 112 16.72 -3.58 -15.70
N VAL A 113 15.61 -4.31 -15.62
CA VAL A 113 14.51 -4.11 -16.55
C VAL A 113 13.75 -2.84 -16.18
N GLU A 114 13.74 -1.88 -17.07
CA GLU A 114 12.95 -0.66 -16.91
C GLU A 114 11.47 -0.95 -17.17
N PHE A 115 10.62 -0.52 -16.26
CA PHE A 115 9.17 -0.64 -16.39
C PHE A 115 8.43 0.48 -15.68
N ASP A 116 7.24 0.77 -16.14
CA ASP A 116 6.35 1.71 -15.48
C ASP A 116 5.66 1.01 -14.29
N ILE A 117 6.04 1.39 -13.06
CA ILE A 117 5.49 0.83 -11.83
C ILE A 117 3.96 1.04 -11.74
N SER A 118 3.42 2.11 -12.35
CA SER A 118 1.98 2.36 -12.39
C SER A 118 1.24 1.21 -13.05
N ARG A 119 1.77 0.67 -14.14
CA ARG A 119 1.17 -0.45 -14.87
C ARG A 119 1.17 -1.73 -14.04
N ILE A 120 2.26 -1.98 -13.34
CA ILE A 120 2.39 -3.15 -12.46
C ILE A 120 1.40 -3.10 -11.30
N ILE A 121 1.08 -1.91 -10.78
CA ILE A 121 0.13 -1.74 -9.68
C ILE A 121 -1.31 -1.73 -10.20
N PHE A 122 -1.63 -0.86 -11.17
CA PHE A 122 -3.02 -0.58 -11.51
C PHE A 122 -3.67 -1.63 -12.42
N ILE A 123 -2.91 -2.26 -13.33
CA ILE A 123 -3.48 -3.29 -14.23
C ILE A 123 -4.01 -4.49 -13.42
N PRO A 124 -3.20 -5.12 -12.54
CA PRO A 124 -3.68 -6.27 -11.81
C PRO A 124 -4.76 -5.91 -10.79
N MET A 125 -4.65 -4.75 -10.15
CA MET A 125 -5.64 -4.29 -9.18
C MET A 125 -6.98 -4.03 -9.87
N GLY A 126 -6.98 -3.39 -11.04
CA GLY A 126 -8.18 -3.18 -11.83
C GLY A 126 -8.82 -4.50 -12.26
N ILE A 127 -8.02 -5.45 -12.77
CA ILE A 127 -8.50 -6.80 -13.12
C ILE A 127 -9.09 -7.50 -11.90
N LEU A 128 -8.41 -7.45 -10.75
CA LEU A 128 -8.87 -8.06 -9.51
C LEU A 128 -10.23 -7.49 -9.07
N PHE A 129 -10.40 -6.16 -9.10
CA PHE A 129 -11.66 -5.52 -8.78
C PHE A 129 -12.78 -5.92 -9.76
N MET A 130 -12.49 -6.00 -11.05
CA MET A 130 -13.45 -6.47 -12.06
C MET A 130 -13.86 -7.92 -11.81
N VAL A 131 -12.90 -8.81 -11.52
CA VAL A 131 -13.17 -10.22 -11.21
C VAL A 131 -14.04 -10.32 -9.97
N ILE A 132 -13.67 -9.69 -8.86
CA ILE A 132 -14.45 -9.69 -7.62
C ILE A 132 -15.86 -9.16 -7.89
N GLY A 133 -15.97 -8.01 -8.57
CA GLY A 133 -17.26 -7.39 -8.93
C GLY A 133 -18.18 -8.30 -9.73
N ASN A 134 -17.64 -9.01 -10.72
CA ASN A 134 -18.40 -9.96 -11.55
C ASN A 134 -18.94 -11.16 -10.75
N PHE A 135 -18.27 -11.52 -9.65
CA PHE A 135 -18.71 -12.62 -8.80
C PHE A 135 -19.59 -12.19 -7.63
N MET A 136 -19.59 -10.92 -7.22
CA MET A 136 -20.39 -10.43 -6.10
C MET A 136 -21.88 -10.79 -6.19
N PRO A 137 -22.58 -10.63 -7.32
CA PRO A 137 -24.00 -10.98 -7.42
C PRO A 137 -24.30 -12.47 -7.17
N LYS A 138 -23.28 -13.33 -7.22
CA LYS A 138 -23.37 -14.78 -7.07
C LYS A 138 -23.16 -15.23 -5.63
N PHE A 139 -22.77 -14.32 -4.72
CA PHE A 139 -22.54 -14.65 -3.33
C PHE A 139 -23.87 -14.89 -2.61
N ARG A 140 -24.02 -16.08 -2.03
CA ARG A 140 -25.11 -16.37 -1.12
C ARG A 140 -24.86 -15.65 0.21
N ARG A 141 -25.96 -15.30 0.93
CA ARG A 141 -25.84 -14.62 2.22
C ARG A 141 -25.03 -15.47 3.19
N ASN A 142 -23.99 -14.83 3.76
CA ASN A 142 -23.07 -15.48 4.69
C ASN A 142 -22.32 -14.42 5.53
N THR A 143 -21.65 -14.85 6.60
CA THR A 143 -20.91 -13.98 7.52
C THR A 143 -19.42 -13.84 7.17
N THR A 144 -18.92 -14.53 6.14
CA THR A 144 -17.49 -14.58 5.81
C THR A 144 -17.12 -13.67 4.65
N MET A 145 -17.85 -13.76 3.52
CA MET A 145 -17.54 -13.07 2.27
C MET A 145 -18.63 -12.11 1.85
N GLY A 146 -18.25 -11.01 1.19
CA GLY A 146 -19.18 -10.03 0.63
C GLY A 146 -19.36 -8.79 1.50
N ILE A 147 -20.38 -7.99 1.19
CA ILE A 147 -20.71 -6.73 1.86
C ILE A 147 -21.63 -7.02 3.04
N LYS A 148 -21.01 -7.15 4.20
CA LYS A 148 -21.65 -7.61 5.43
C LYS A 148 -22.20 -6.47 6.27
N THR A 149 -23.09 -5.66 5.68
CA THR A 149 -23.82 -4.68 6.48
C THR A 149 -24.86 -5.39 7.38
N LYS A 150 -25.22 -4.76 8.49
CA LYS A 150 -26.25 -5.29 9.38
C LYS A 150 -27.61 -5.47 8.69
N TRP A 151 -27.87 -4.69 7.65
CA TRP A 151 -29.11 -4.76 6.86
C TRP A 151 -29.05 -5.89 5.82
N ALA A 152 -27.96 -6.02 5.10
CA ALA A 152 -27.76 -7.10 4.13
C ALA A 152 -27.72 -8.48 4.81
N LEU A 153 -27.08 -8.58 5.99
CA LEU A 153 -27.06 -9.83 6.76
C LEU A 153 -28.41 -10.21 7.34
N ALA A 154 -29.31 -9.24 7.54
CA ALA A 154 -30.64 -9.49 8.12
C ALA A 154 -31.66 -9.97 7.10
N ASP A 155 -31.49 -9.62 5.81
CA ASP A 155 -32.51 -9.83 4.79
C ASP A 155 -31.90 -10.25 3.45
N ASP A 156 -32.42 -11.33 2.85
CA ASP A 156 -31.92 -11.87 1.60
C ASP A 156 -32.13 -10.90 0.43
N GLU A 157 -33.24 -10.18 0.40
CA GLU A 157 -33.53 -9.23 -0.65
C GLU A 157 -32.53 -8.07 -0.64
N ASN A 158 -32.24 -7.52 0.56
CA ASN A 158 -31.20 -6.51 0.73
C ASN A 158 -29.82 -7.06 0.36
N TRP A 159 -29.51 -8.30 0.76
CA TRP A 159 -28.26 -8.96 0.39
C TRP A 159 -28.06 -9.01 -1.13
N TYR A 160 -29.01 -9.57 -1.84
CA TYR A 160 -28.90 -9.71 -3.30
C TYR A 160 -28.96 -8.36 -4.02
N ALA A 161 -29.76 -7.41 -3.58
CA ALA A 161 -29.81 -6.07 -4.14
C ALA A 161 -28.45 -5.35 -3.96
N THR A 162 -27.91 -5.38 -2.74
CA THR A 162 -26.61 -4.79 -2.42
C THR A 162 -25.48 -5.41 -3.24
N HIS A 163 -25.43 -6.74 -3.36
CA HIS A 163 -24.37 -7.41 -4.09
C HIS A 163 -24.47 -7.24 -5.61
N ARG A 164 -25.69 -7.11 -6.17
CA ARG A 164 -25.89 -6.74 -7.58
C ARG A 164 -25.42 -5.32 -7.87
N PHE A 165 -25.75 -4.38 -6.99
CA PHE A 165 -25.26 -3.00 -7.10
C PHE A 165 -23.75 -2.93 -6.96
N ALA A 166 -23.21 -3.54 -5.92
CA ALA A 166 -21.77 -3.61 -5.68
C ALA A 166 -21.01 -4.23 -6.84
N GLY A 167 -21.53 -5.30 -7.43
CA GLY A 167 -20.92 -5.95 -8.60
C GLY A 167 -20.72 -4.96 -9.75
N LYS A 168 -21.72 -4.14 -10.06
CA LYS A 168 -21.61 -3.10 -11.09
C LYS A 168 -20.57 -2.04 -10.71
N VAL A 169 -20.63 -1.53 -9.49
CA VAL A 169 -19.68 -0.51 -8.98
C VAL A 169 -18.25 -1.02 -9.04
N TRP A 170 -18.01 -2.25 -8.61
CA TRP A 170 -16.67 -2.86 -8.60
C TRP A 170 -16.13 -3.16 -10.00
N VAL A 171 -16.95 -3.59 -10.94
CA VAL A 171 -16.54 -3.77 -12.35
C VAL A 171 -16.19 -2.43 -12.98
N MET A 172 -17.04 -1.42 -12.81
CA MET A 172 -16.77 -0.06 -13.33
C MET A 172 -15.56 0.59 -12.67
N GLY A 173 -15.44 0.47 -11.34
CA GLY A 173 -14.30 0.97 -10.60
C GLY A 173 -13.01 0.25 -10.96
N GLY A 174 -13.05 -1.07 -11.19
CA GLY A 174 -11.90 -1.83 -11.69
C GLY A 174 -11.46 -1.38 -13.08
N ALA A 175 -12.42 -1.11 -13.98
CA ALA A 175 -12.12 -0.54 -15.30
C ALA A 175 -11.50 0.88 -15.19
N ALA A 176 -12.01 1.72 -14.27
CA ALA A 176 -11.42 3.02 -13.98
C ALA A 176 -9.99 2.89 -13.43
N VAL A 177 -9.75 1.96 -12.50
CA VAL A 177 -8.39 1.68 -11.96
C VAL A 177 -7.44 1.20 -13.06
N LEU A 178 -7.90 0.36 -14.00
CA LEU A 178 -7.10 0.03 -15.19
C LEU A 178 -6.70 1.27 -15.98
N PHE A 179 -7.60 2.23 -16.13
CA PHE A 179 -7.30 3.49 -16.82
C PHE A 179 -6.22 4.30 -16.11
N LEU A 180 -6.08 4.19 -14.78
CA LEU A 180 -5.01 4.86 -14.01
C LEU A 180 -3.60 4.41 -14.44
N SER A 181 -3.45 3.23 -15.05
CA SER A 181 -2.16 2.76 -15.57
C SER A 181 -1.57 3.64 -16.69
N PHE A 182 -2.38 4.52 -17.27
CA PHE A 182 -1.95 5.48 -18.28
C PHE A 182 -1.63 6.86 -17.68
N LEU A 183 -1.83 7.06 -16.36
CA LEU A 183 -1.54 8.31 -15.67
C LEU A 183 -0.22 8.20 -14.90
N PRO A 184 0.52 9.32 -14.74
CA PRO A 184 1.65 9.36 -13.83
C PRO A 184 1.26 8.91 -12.41
N LEU A 185 2.12 8.14 -11.75
CA LEU A 185 1.85 7.51 -10.45
C LEU A 185 1.43 8.54 -9.39
N LYS A 186 2.02 9.73 -9.38
CA LYS A 186 1.68 10.84 -8.48
C LYS A 186 0.20 11.26 -8.51
N TRP A 187 -0.48 11.08 -9.64
CA TRP A 187 -1.92 11.31 -9.78
C TRP A 187 -2.73 10.03 -9.62
N GLY A 188 -2.14 8.89 -10.03
CA GLY A 188 -2.79 7.58 -9.97
C GLY A 188 -3.06 7.14 -8.53
N ILE A 189 -2.10 7.33 -7.62
CA ILE A 189 -2.24 6.88 -6.21
C ILE A 189 -3.38 7.60 -5.47
N PRO A 190 -3.48 8.94 -5.43
CA PRO A 190 -4.63 9.60 -4.79
C PRO A 190 -5.97 9.19 -5.41
N THR A 191 -6.01 9.07 -6.74
CA THR A 191 -7.23 8.64 -7.45
C THR A 191 -7.60 7.19 -7.12
N LEU A 192 -6.61 6.31 -6.97
CA LEU A 192 -6.84 4.93 -6.51
C LEU A 192 -7.48 4.90 -5.12
N PHE A 193 -6.99 5.70 -4.17
CA PHE A 193 -7.61 5.78 -2.84
C PHE A 193 -9.05 6.25 -2.93
N ILE A 194 -9.35 7.28 -3.71
CA ILE A 194 -10.74 7.74 -3.94
C ILE A 194 -11.58 6.60 -4.52
N ALA A 195 -11.06 5.87 -5.49
CA ALA A 195 -11.76 4.73 -6.08
C ALA A 195 -12.03 3.63 -5.05
N ILE A 196 -11.03 3.26 -4.24
CA ILE A 196 -11.17 2.25 -3.17
C ILE A 196 -12.25 2.68 -2.16
N PHE A 197 -12.25 3.95 -1.72
CA PHE A 197 -13.29 4.46 -0.84
C PHE A 197 -14.67 4.40 -1.48
N ALA A 198 -14.80 4.78 -2.75
CA ALA A 198 -16.07 4.68 -3.47
C ALA A 198 -16.55 3.23 -3.58
N LEU A 199 -15.65 2.29 -3.93
CA LEU A 199 -15.95 0.84 -4.00
C LEU A 199 -16.38 0.27 -2.65
N ALA A 200 -15.81 0.73 -1.55
CA ALA A 200 -16.14 0.26 -0.21
C ALA A 200 -17.46 0.87 0.31
N PHE A 201 -17.65 2.18 0.18
CA PHE A 201 -18.76 2.90 0.84
C PHE A 201 -20.03 2.96 0.01
N ALA A 202 -19.96 3.03 -1.33
CA ALA A 202 -21.17 3.12 -2.15
C ALA A 202 -22.13 1.93 -1.93
N PRO A 203 -21.66 0.67 -1.85
CA PRO A 203 -22.54 -0.46 -1.53
C PRO A 203 -23.09 -0.44 -0.11
N VAL A 204 -22.36 0.10 0.85
CA VAL A 204 -22.82 0.24 2.25
C VAL A 204 -23.97 1.26 2.31
N ILE A 205 -23.80 2.40 1.64
CA ILE A 205 -24.84 3.44 1.53
C ILE A 205 -26.07 2.88 0.80
N TYR A 206 -25.85 2.12 -0.27
CA TYR A 206 -26.94 1.47 -1.00
C TYR A 206 -27.73 0.51 -0.10
N SER A 207 -27.04 -0.37 0.63
CA SER A 207 -27.66 -1.33 1.56
C SER A 207 -28.50 -0.63 2.64
N TRP A 208 -27.99 0.49 3.17
CA TRP A 208 -28.73 1.31 4.12
C TRP A 208 -29.98 1.93 3.49
N ARG A 209 -29.84 2.59 2.33
CA ARG A 209 -30.97 3.19 1.61
C ARG A 209 -32.04 2.15 1.27
N PHE A 210 -31.63 0.97 0.84
CA PHE A 210 -32.53 -0.14 0.55
C PHE A 210 -33.32 -0.56 1.80
N ALA A 211 -32.67 -0.70 2.95
CA ALA A 211 -33.32 -1.03 4.21
C ALA A 211 -34.32 0.07 4.67
N VAL A 212 -33.98 1.36 4.48
CA VAL A 212 -34.89 2.47 4.75
C VAL A 212 -36.13 2.38 3.85
N LYS A 213 -35.92 2.09 2.55
CA LYS A 213 -37.06 1.90 1.61
C LYS A 213 -37.96 0.74 2.04
N GLN A 214 -37.40 -0.42 2.37
CA GLN A 214 -38.17 -1.58 2.86
C GLN A 214 -39.01 -1.21 4.09
N LYS A 215 -38.48 -0.41 5.01
CA LYS A 215 -39.18 0.06 6.19
C LYS A 215 -40.37 0.98 5.82
N THR A 216 -40.21 1.88 4.86
CA THR A 216 -41.31 2.76 4.39
C THR A 216 -42.40 1.98 3.66
N GLU A 217 -42.06 0.84 3.06
CA GLU A 217 -43.00 -0.09 2.42
C GLU A 217 -43.64 -1.08 3.42
N GLY A 218 -43.45 -0.88 4.73
CA GLY A 218 -44.08 -1.68 5.79
C GLY A 218 -43.36 -3.01 6.11
N LYS A 219 -42.19 -3.26 5.55
CA LYS A 219 -41.40 -4.47 5.85
C LYS A 219 -40.52 -4.24 7.08
N GLU A 220 -40.90 -4.85 8.21
CA GLU A 220 -40.05 -4.86 9.41
C GLU A 220 -38.95 -5.89 9.28
N VAL A 221 -37.73 -5.41 9.01
CA VAL A 221 -36.50 -6.24 9.05
C VAL A 221 -35.69 -5.86 10.29
N LYS A 222 -35.58 -6.77 11.24
CA LYS A 222 -34.71 -6.55 12.41
C LYS A 222 -33.27 -6.63 11.99
N PRO A 223 -32.44 -5.58 12.19
CA PRO A 223 -31.04 -5.61 11.81
C PRO A 223 -30.28 -6.75 12.48
N HIS A 224 -29.43 -7.41 11.72
CA HIS A 224 -28.58 -8.46 12.25
C HIS A 224 -27.63 -7.88 13.33
N GLN A 225 -27.65 -8.47 14.51
CA GLN A 225 -26.73 -8.07 15.57
C GLN A 225 -25.35 -8.65 15.25
N THR A 226 -24.39 -7.76 14.94
CA THR A 226 -23.00 -8.17 14.81
C THR A 226 -22.36 -8.33 16.18
N PRO A 227 -21.43 -9.27 16.38
CA PRO A 227 -20.74 -9.47 17.67
C PRO A 227 -20.08 -8.20 18.19
N LEU A 228 -19.62 -7.33 17.27
CA LEU A 228 -18.99 -6.04 17.59
C LEU A 228 -20.00 -4.89 17.81
N GLY A 229 -21.30 -5.07 17.49
CA GLY A 229 -22.32 -4.06 17.67
C GLY A 229 -21.92 -2.67 17.12
N LYS A 230 -22.10 -1.62 17.95
CA LYS A 230 -21.72 -0.23 17.60
C LYS A 230 -20.19 -0.07 17.45
N TRP A 231 -19.40 -0.87 18.13
CA TRP A 231 -17.94 -0.81 18.13
C TRP A 231 -17.32 -1.19 16.78
N GLY A 232 -18.02 -1.99 15.96
CA GLY A 232 -17.54 -2.38 14.63
C GLY A 232 -17.27 -1.21 13.68
N TRP A 233 -17.88 -0.04 13.91
CA TRP A 233 -17.65 1.18 13.10
C TRP A 233 -16.57 2.08 13.68
N ILE A 234 -16.29 1.98 15.00
CA ILE A 234 -15.28 2.83 15.66
C ILE A 234 -13.89 2.49 15.17
N PHE A 235 -13.58 1.22 14.99
CA PHE A 235 -12.26 0.80 14.51
C PHE A 235 -11.93 1.40 13.12
N PRO A 236 -12.71 1.21 12.05
CA PRO A 236 -12.42 1.84 10.76
C PRO A 236 -12.54 3.38 10.81
N ALA A 237 -13.42 3.95 11.62
CA ALA A 237 -13.57 5.39 11.78
C ALA A 237 -12.35 6.07 12.43
N ILE A 238 -11.60 5.35 13.24
CA ILE A 238 -10.31 5.81 13.81
C ILE A 238 -9.16 5.42 12.88
N LEU A 239 -9.12 4.20 12.39
CA LEU A 239 -8.01 3.68 11.59
C LEU A 239 -7.81 4.48 10.30
N ILE A 240 -8.89 4.82 9.59
CA ILE A 240 -8.81 5.53 8.31
C ILE A 240 -8.18 6.93 8.46
N PRO A 241 -8.64 7.80 9.38
CA PRO A 241 -7.98 9.09 9.62
C PRO A 241 -6.54 8.95 10.11
N VAL A 242 -6.24 7.95 10.95
CA VAL A 242 -4.87 7.69 11.42
C VAL A 242 -3.96 7.29 10.25
N LEU A 243 -4.41 6.37 9.39
CA LEU A 243 -3.65 5.98 8.19
C LEU A 243 -3.48 7.16 7.23
N ALA A 244 -4.53 7.96 7.02
CA ALA A 244 -4.44 9.16 6.20
C ALA A 244 -3.45 10.18 6.80
N ALA A 245 -3.47 10.39 8.12
CA ALA A 245 -2.52 11.25 8.80
C ALA A 245 -1.08 10.74 8.64
N VAL A 246 -0.85 9.45 8.86
CA VAL A 246 0.49 8.83 8.67
C VAL A 246 0.97 8.94 7.23
N LEU A 247 0.10 8.79 6.23
CA LEU A 247 0.50 8.80 4.82
C LEU A 247 0.65 10.22 4.24
N PHE A 248 -0.17 11.18 4.67
CA PHE A 248 -0.31 12.47 4.01
C PHE A 248 -0.06 13.68 4.91
N ALA A 249 0.06 13.50 6.23
CA ALA A 249 0.39 14.58 7.16
C ALA A 249 1.90 14.63 7.43
N GLY A 250 2.29 15.67 8.18
CA GLY A 250 3.66 15.90 8.60
C GLY A 250 4.31 17.06 7.88
N SER A 251 5.34 17.59 8.51
CA SER A 251 6.15 18.72 8.02
C SER A 251 7.59 18.55 8.46
N ILE A 252 8.48 19.18 7.73
CA ILE A 252 9.86 19.41 8.12
C ILE A 252 9.97 20.90 8.42
N THR A 253 10.60 21.25 9.52
CA THR A 253 10.92 22.63 9.91
C THR A 253 12.43 22.77 10.02
N PHE A 254 12.95 23.86 9.48
CA PHE A 254 14.36 24.22 9.51
C PHE A 254 14.51 25.46 10.38
N ASP A 255 15.10 25.28 11.55
CA ASP A 255 15.41 26.39 12.47
C ASP A 255 16.90 26.75 12.32
N LEU A 256 17.14 27.92 11.76
CA LEU A 256 18.48 28.45 11.48
C LEU A 256 18.90 29.36 12.65
N GLY A 257 19.44 28.78 13.70
CA GLY A 257 20.00 29.52 14.84
C GLY A 257 21.23 30.37 14.50
N GLU A 258 21.90 30.92 15.52
CA GLU A 258 23.13 31.70 15.33
C GLU A 258 24.32 30.81 14.92
N ASP A 259 24.54 29.74 15.68
CA ASP A 259 25.71 28.87 15.52
C ASP A 259 25.40 27.50 14.89
N ALA A 260 24.12 27.08 14.88
CA ALA A 260 23.70 25.77 14.41
C ALA A 260 22.33 25.82 13.75
N MET A 261 22.11 24.88 12.85
CA MET A 261 20.81 24.58 12.24
C MET A 261 20.19 23.36 12.93
N THR A 262 18.91 23.44 13.28
CA THR A 262 18.11 22.30 13.73
C THR A 262 17.07 21.94 12.67
N VAL A 263 17.06 20.69 12.25
CA VAL A 263 16.04 20.12 11.36
C VAL A 263 15.13 19.25 12.19
N ASP A 264 13.87 19.64 12.33
CA ASP A 264 12.84 18.87 13.01
C ASP A 264 11.81 18.36 12.01
N ALA A 265 11.35 17.15 12.21
CA ALA A 265 10.38 16.53 11.31
C ALA A 265 9.31 15.77 12.10
N THR A 266 8.05 15.96 11.71
CA THR A 266 6.95 15.18 12.27
C THR A 266 7.22 13.68 12.09
N PHE A 267 7.05 12.89 13.12
CA PHE A 267 7.28 11.43 13.18
C PHE A 267 8.76 11.00 13.15
N TRP A 268 9.72 11.92 13.32
CA TRP A 268 11.13 11.58 13.31
C TRP A 268 11.93 12.39 14.35
N THR A 269 13.10 11.88 14.71
CA THR A 269 13.99 12.57 15.65
C THR A 269 14.61 13.80 14.99
N PRO A 270 14.68 14.95 15.69
CA PRO A 270 15.38 16.11 15.17
C PRO A 270 16.90 15.88 15.07
N ILE A 271 17.55 16.61 14.17
CA ILE A 271 19.00 16.64 14.04
C ILE A 271 19.48 18.08 14.14
N THR A 272 20.57 18.32 14.86
CA THR A 272 21.24 19.61 14.94
C THR A 272 22.61 19.51 14.30
N LEU A 273 22.97 20.49 13.49
CA LEU A 273 24.23 20.62 12.78
C LEU A 273 24.82 22.00 13.04
N GLU A 274 26.03 22.06 13.60
CA GLU A 274 26.78 23.28 13.79
C GLU A 274 27.32 23.75 12.43
N TYR A 275 27.23 25.07 12.16
CA TYR A 275 27.71 25.60 10.86
C TYR A 275 29.20 25.43 10.69
N GLY A 276 29.97 25.46 11.79
CA GLY A 276 31.42 25.23 11.80
C GLY A 276 31.84 23.82 11.40
N ASP A 277 30.94 22.84 11.45
CA ASP A 277 31.21 21.46 11.05
C ASP A 277 30.98 21.21 9.56
N ILE A 278 30.38 22.18 8.84
CA ILE A 278 30.03 22.01 7.43
C ILE A 278 31.29 22.15 6.55
N GLU A 279 31.70 21.05 5.94
CA GLU A 279 32.85 20.99 5.04
C GLU A 279 32.43 21.33 3.60
N SER A 280 31.22 20.94 3.19
CA SER A 280 30.68 21.25 1.86
C SER A 280 29.17 21.44 1.91
N LEU A 281 28.67 22.34 1.08
CA LEU A 281 27.26 22.65 0.89
C LEU A 281 26.99 22.76 -0.62
N GLU A 282 26.15 21.90 -1.15
CA GLU A 282 25.82 21.86 -2.57
C GLU A 282 24.29 21.83 -2.78
N LEU A 283 23.79 22.63 -3.71
CA LEU A 283 22.42 22.54 -4.21
C LEU A 283 22.41 21.69 -5.47
N ARG A 284 21.66 20.60 -5.47
CA ARG A 284 21.54 19.68 -6.60
C ARG A 284 20.11 19.63 -7.12
N GLN A 285 19.96 19.47 -8.42
CA GLN A 285 18.67 19.31 -9.09
C GLN A 285 18.30 17.84 -9.20
N GLY A 286 17.00 17.55 -9.20
CA GLY A 286 16.46 16.20 -9.20
C GLY A 286 16.22 15.63 -7.82
N SER A 287 15.71 14.41 -7.75
CA SER A 287 15.55 13.67 -6.50
C SER A 287 16.89 13.12 -6.00
N ALA A 288 17.10 13.14 -4.67
CA ALA A 288 18.31 12.55 -4.08
C ALA A 288 18.36 11.03 -4.37
N PRO A 289 19.53 10.53 -4.87
CA PRO A 289 19.66 9.15 -5.31
C PRO A 289 19.66 8.16 -4.15
N GLY A 290 19.28 6.91 -4.42
CA GLY A 290 19.42 5.79 -3.51
C GLY A 290 18.12 5.28 -2.90
N HIS A 291 18.27 4.36 -1.94
CA HIS A 291 17.16 3.70 -1.27
C HIS A 291 17.24 3.90 0.25
N ARG A 292 16.10 3.76 0.90
CA ARG A 292 15.98 3.89 2.35
C ARG A 292 16.41 2.58 3.02
N ASP A 293 17.40 2.64 3.91
CA ASP A 293 17.84 1.53 4.74
C ASP A 293 16.95 1.41 5.99
N TRP A 294 16.61 2.54 6.61
CA TRP A 294 15.75 2.62 7.78
C TRP A 294 15.13 4.02 7.90
N GLY A 295 13.99 4.13 8.54
CA GLY A 295 13.36 5.42 8.78
C GLY A 295 11.90 5.50 8.34
N TYR A 296 11.38 6.72 8.30
CA TYR A 296 10.00 7.02 7.94
C TYR A 296 9.89 7.42 6.47
N GLY A 297 8.96 6.79 5.74
CA GLY A 297 8.64 7.16 4.36
C GLY A 297 7.14 7.17 4.15
N SER A 298 6.64 8.25 3.60
CA SER A 298 5.23 8.45 3.26
C SER A 298 5.09 9.09 1.89
N ALA A 299 3.86 9.33 1.45
CA ALA A 299 3.61 10.11 0.23
C ALA A 299 4.09 11.56 0.33
N ARG A 300 4.44 12.03 1.52
CA ARG A 300 4.81 13.41 1.79
C ARG A 300 6.26 13.59 2.25
N LEU A 301 6.78 12.70 3.11
CA LEU A 301 8.09 12.85 3.75
C LEU A 301 8.95 11.60 3.56
N LEU A 302 10.26 11.82 3.37
CA LEU A 302 11.30 10.80 3.33
C LEU A 302 12.35 11.17 4.38
N LEU A 303 12.41 10.39 5.48
CA LEU A 303 13.22 10.69 6.66
C LEU A 303 13.99 9.46 7.11
N GLY A 304 15.25 9.64 7.53
CA GLY A 304 16.07 8.58 8.10
C GLY A 304 17.34 8.27 7.33
N GLY A 305 17.84 7.04 7.46
CA GLY A 305 19.05 6.57 6.82
C GLY A 305 18.79 6.05 5.41
N PHE A 306 19.60 6.52 4.49
CA PHE A 306 19.56 6.15 3.08
C PHE A 306 20.96 5.76 2.60
N SER A 307 21.02 4.99 1.51
CA SER A 307 22.28 4.66 0.84
C SER A 307 22.16 4.70 -0.68
N SER A 308 23.25 5.10 -1.34
CA SER A 308 23.38 5.07 -2.80
C SER A 308 24.81 4.77 -3.20
N GLU A 309 25.02 4.39 -4.47
CA GLU A 309 26.36 4.22 -5.01
C GLU A 309 27.13 5.55 -5.10
N GLU A 310 26.43 6.66 -5.32
CA GLU A 310 27.02 7.98 -5.49
C GLU A 310 27.36 8.66 -4.16
N LEU A 311 26.45 8.63 -3.17
CA LEU A 311 26.59 9.38 -1.91
C LEU A 311 27.05 8.51 -0.73
N GLY A 312 27.16 7.19 -0.93
CA GLY A 312 27.34 6.26 0.20
C GLY A 312 26.12 6.24 1.12
N THR A 313 26.36 6.11 2.43
CA THR A 313 25.30 6.20 3.45
C THR A 313 25.12 7.66 3.87
N TYR A 314 23.84 8.10 3.95
CA TYR A 314 23.52 9.47 4.32
C TYR A 314 22.20 9.56 5.09
N THR A 315 22.00 10.64 5.82
CA THR A 315 20.72 10.95 6.52
C THR A 315 19.90 11.88 5.66
N ARG A 316 18.63 11.59 5.50
CA ARG A 316 17.70 12.34 4.64
C ARG A 316 16.54 12.95 5.43
N TYR A 317 16.28 14.24 5.18
CA TYR A 317 15.10 14.97 5.62
C TYR A 317 14.55 15.75 4.43
N THR A 318 13.64 15.12 3.68
CA THR A 318 13.11 15.73 2.44
C THR A 318 11.61 15.55 2.32
N TYR A 319 10.96 16.52 1.67
CA TYR A 319 9.65 16.27 1.10
C TYR A 319 9.79 15.35 -0.12
N ALA A 320 8.86 14.40 -0.26
CA ALA A 320 8.88 13.44 -1.37
C ALA A 320 8.58 14.09 -2.74
N SER A 321 8.00 15.29 -2.74
CA SER A 321 7.65 16.05 -3.96
C SER A 321 8.74 16.99 -4.45
N SER A 322 9.86 17.12 -3.72
CA SER A 322 10.91 18.07 -4.11
C SER A 322 11.79 17.50 -5.22
N ASP A 323 11.96 18.30 -6.28
CA ASP A 323 12.82 18.00 -7.42
C ASP A 323 14.20 18.70 -7.30
N SER A 324 14.60 19.08 -6.09
CA SER A 324 15.94 19.56 -5.76
C SER A 324 16.27 19.23 -4.32
N TYR A 325 17.55 19.14 -3.99
CA TYR A 325 18.01 18.88 -2.64
C TYR A 325 19.33 19.56 -2.32
N ILE A 326 19.56 19.81 -1.05
CA ILE A 326 20.80 20.33 -0.49
C ILE A 326 21.60 19.14 0.02
N LEU A 327 22.81 18.97 -0.45
CA LEU A 327 23.79 18.01 0.04
C LEU A 327 24.75 18.72 0.98
N ILE A 328 24.84 18.24 2.21
CA ILE A 328 25.75 18.76 3.24
C ILE A 328 26.68 17.65 3.68
N THR A 329 27.99 17.95 3.66
CA THR A 329 29.01 17.07 4.25
C THR A 329 29.55 17.70 5.51
N ALA A 330 29.51 16.98 6.61
CA ALA A 330 30.03 17.41 7.91
C ALA A 330 30.81 16.26 8.57
N GLY A 331 32.12 16.30 8.50
CA GLY A 331 32.98 15.22 8.94
C GLY A 331 32.68 13.90 8.22
N ARG A 332 32.24 12.89 8.97
CA ARG A 332 31.84 11.58 8.41
C ARG A 332 30.36 11.49 8.06
N ASN A 333 29.59 12.54 8.31
CA ASN A 333 28.17 12.54 8.12
C ASN A 333 27.79 13.26 6.83
N THR A 334 26.95 12.61 6.04
CA THR A 334 26.34 13.22 4.87
C THR A 334 24.86 13.43 5.18
N LEU A 335 24.36 14.65 4.99
CA LEU A 335 22.96 15.04 5.22
C LEU A 335 22.35 15.55 3.91
N VAL A 336 21.14 15.10 3.63
CA VAL A 336 20.36 15.52 2.46
C VAL A 336 19.07 16.17 2.94
N LEU A 337 18.91 17.44 2.57
CA LEU A 337 17.75 18.25 2.95
C LEU A 337 16.99 18.70 1.70
N ALA A 338 15.65 18.71 1.78
CA ALA A 338 14.84 19.41 0.80
C ALA A 338 13.54 19.89 1.43
N ASP A 339 13.15 21.10 1.09
CA ASP A 339 11.85 21.65 1.45
C ASP A 339 10.79 21.23 0.42
N LYS A 340 9.56 21.67 0.61
CA LYS A 340 8.32 21.29 -0.10
C LYS A 340 8.37 21.46 -1.63
N ASP A 341 9.18 22.37 -2.11
CA ASP A 341 9.36 22.65 -3.54
C ASP A 341 10.79 23.19 -3.83
N PRO A 342 11.23 23.21 -5.10
CA PRO A 342 12.57 23.66 -5.45
C PRO A 342 12.89 25.09 -5.05
N SER A 343 11.92 26.01 -5.08
CA SER A 343 12.11 27.42 -4.69
C SER A 343 12.37 27.54 -3.19
N ALA A 344 11.60 26.82 -2.37
CA ALA A 344 11.80 26.78 -0.93
C ALA A 344 13.13 26.10 -0.55
N THR A 345 13.53 25.05 -1.30
CA THR A 345 14.82 24.38 -1.12
C THR A 345 15.98 25.30 -1.46
N GLN A 346 15.88 26.09 -2.52
CA GLN A 346 16.89 27.09 -2.89
C GLN A 346 16.98 28.18 -1.83
N SER A 347 15.87 28.73 -1.36
CA SER A 347 15.87 29.74 -0.29
C SER A 347 16.52 29.21 1.00
N LEU A 348 16.27 27.94 1.34
CA LEU A 348 16.94 27.28 2.47
C LEU A 348 18.45 27.18 2.24
N TYR A 349 18.88 26.79 1.02
CA TYR A 349 20.29 26.72 0.66
C TYR A 349 21.00 28.09 0.83
N GLU A 350 20.39 29.15 0.29
CA GLU A 350 20.93 30.50 0.38
C GLU A 350 21.03 30.98 1.84
N ALA A 351 20.02 30.66 2.66
CA ALA A 351 20.02 31.01 4.08
C ALA A 351 21.09 30.26 4.88
N ILE A 352 21.36 28.99 4.56
CA ILE A 352 22.45 28.22 5.18
C ILE A 352 23.81 28.77 4.71
N LEU A 353 23.94 29.09 3.42
CA LEU A 353 25.19 29.63 2.87
C LEU A 353 25.57 30.98 3.50
N ASP A 354 24.58 31.83 3.81
CA ASP A 354 24.79 33.12 4.50
C ASP A 354 25.27 32.93 5.96
N LYS A 355 24.92 31.82 6.59
CA LYS A 355 25.34 31.48 7.96
C LYS A 355 26.76 30.89 8.04
N ILE A 356 27.24 30.30 6.94
CA ILE A 356 28.58 29.68 6.87
C ILE A 356 29.66 30.71 6.50
N ASN A 357 29.28 31.79 5.78
CA ASN A 357 30.20 32.85 5.35
C ASN A 357 30.28 33.98 6.39
#